data_ed0cfd2f7e6eb9d541fe70691bc3b2fc
#
_entry.id   ed0cfd2f7e6eb9d541fe70691bc3b2fc
#
_cell.length_a   1.000
_cell.length_b   1.000
_cell.length_c   1.000
_cell.angle_alpha   90.00
_cell.angle_beta   90.00
_cell.angle_gamma   90.00
#
_symmetry.space_group_name_H-M   'P 1'
#
loop_
_entity.id
_entity.type
_entity.pdbx_description
1 polymer ?
#
loop_
_entity_poly.entity_id
_entity_poly.type
_entity_poly.pdbx_seq_one_letter_code
_entity_poly.pdbx_strand_id
1 'polypeptide(L)'
;MALYYFTADYSGEAFSGMVNSPQDRESAARKLIEAVGMKLHSFYFCVNTGQIVGMIEGSGTQMSTLDMVIMASGAFTCVEDKEVISASEMTSSMEAANKVMSAYKAPNN
;
A
#
# COMPACT_ATOMS: atom_id res chain seq x y z
N MET A 1 3.76 14.44 -1.53
CA MET A 1 2.90 13.25 -1.68
C MET A 1 3.70 12.01 -1.28
N ALA A 2 3.08 11.12 -0.54
CA ALA A 2 3.74 9.89 -0.12
C ALA A 2 3.47 8.78 -1.14
N LEU A 3 4.39 7.83 -1.21
CA LEU A 3 4.25 6.64 -2.04
C LEU A 3 4.11 5.44 -1.11
N TYR A 4 3.09 4.61 -1.36
CA TYR A 4 2.77 3.46 -0.51
C TYR A 4 2.92 2.16 -1.27
N TYR A 5 3.58 1.20 -0.63
CA TYR A 5 3.57 -0.20 -1.03
C TYR A 5 2.35 -0.84 -0.36
N PHE A 6 1.40 -1.23 -1.17
CA PHE A 6 0.09 -1.73 -0.72
C PHE A 6 -0.01 -3.22 -0.99
N THR A 7 -0.47 -3.98 0.01
CA THR A 7 -0.81 -5.40 -0.17
C THR A 7 -2.17 -5.67 0.46
N ALA A 8 -2.92 -6.58 -0.15
CA ALA A 8 -4.23 -6.95 0.38
C ALA A 8 -4.54 -8.41 0.08
N ASP A 9 -5.18 -9.05 1.05
CA ASP A 9 -5.63 -10.44 0.94
C ASP A 9 -7.14 -10.45 0.71
N TYR A 10 -7.57 -11.03 -0.40
CA TYR A 10 -8.99 -11.24 -0.65
C TYR A 10 -9.57 -12.26 0.34
N SER A 11 -10.83 -12.09 0.72
CA SER A 11 -11.56 -13.12 1.42
C SER A 11 -11.79 -14.30 0.49
N GLY A 12 -12.01 -15.49 1.06
CA GLY A 12 -12.32 -16.68 0.26
C GLY A 12 -13.57 -16.50 -0.58
N GLU A 13 -14.57 -15.82 -0.02
CA GLU A 13 -15.81 -15.51 -0.73
C GLU A 13 -15.57 -14.61 -1.93
N ALA A 14 -14.78 -13.55 -1.78
CA ALA A 14 -14.42 -12.65 -2.87
C ALA A 14 -13.63 -13.39 -3.96
N PHE A 15 -12.68 -14.21 -3.54
CA PHE A 15 -11.87 -15.00 -4.48
C PHE A 15 -12.74 -15.96 -5.31
N SER A 16 -13.66 -16.66 -4.63
CA SER A 16 -14.60 -17.55 -5.30
C SER A 16 -15.46 -16.80 -6.31
N GLY A 17 -15.94 -15.62 -5.94
CA GLY A 17 -16.71 -14.77 -6.85
C GLY A 17 -15.95 -14.38 -8.09
N MET A 18 -14.67 -14.04 -7.94
CA MET A 18 -13.80 -13.66 -9.07
C MET A 18 -13.52 -14.84 -10.01
N VAL A 19 -13.35 -16.04 -9.45
CA VAL A 19 -13.14 -17.25 -10.26
C VAL A 19 -14.43 -17.61 -11.01
N ASN A 20 -15.56 -17.48 -10.37
CA ASN A 20 -16.86 -17.77 -10.99
C ASN A 20 -17.23 -16.72 -12.05
N SER A 21 -16.78 -15.50 -11.89
CA SER A 21 -17.04 -14.39 -12.81
C SER A 21 -15.74 -13.61 -13.03
N PRO A 22 -14.84 -14.09 -13.90
CA PRO A 22 -13.56 -13.44 -14.15
C PRO A 22 -13.73 -11.98 -14.57
N GLN A 23 -12.87 -11.11 -14.02
CA GLN A 23 -13.02 -9.67 -14.18
C GLN A 23 -11.66 -8.97 -14.02
N ASP A 24 -11.55 -7.76 -14.58
CA ASP A 24 -10.36 -6.94 -14.47
C ASP A 24 -10.38 -6.18 -13.13
N ARG A 25 -9.63 -6.69 -12.17
CA ARG A 25 -9.56 -6.09 -10.83
C ARG A 25 -8.70 -4.83 -10.80
N GLU A 26 -7.73 -4.70 -11.70
CA GLU A 26 -6.92 -3.48 -11.78
C GLU A 26 -7.78 -2.28 -12.19
N SER A 27 -8.65 -2.46 -13.16
CA SER A 27 -9.56 -1.40 -13.62
C SER A 27 -10.48 -0.94 -12.47
N ALA A 28 -11.03 -1.88 -11.71
CA ALA A 28 -11.90 -1.58 -10.58
C ALA A 28 -11.12 -0.86 -9.46
N ALA A 29 -9.90 -1.31 -9.17
CA ALA A 29 -9.03 -0.70 -8.16
C ALA A 29 -8.66 0.73 -8.56
N ARG A 30 -8.28 0.93 -9.81
CA ARG A 30 -7.89 2.25 -10.32
C ARG A 30 -9.04 3.25 -10.19
N LYS A 31 -10.25 2.82 -10.50
CA LYS A 31 -11.43 3.66 -10.41
C LYS A 31 -11.67 4.14 -8.98
N LEU A 32 -11.56 3.24 -8.01
CA LEU A 32 -11.73 3.59 -6.60
C LEU A 32 -10.60 4.48 -6.11
N ILE A 33 -9.36 4.13 -6.43
CA ILE A 33 -8.18 4.88 -6.00
C ILE A 33 -8.23 6.32 -6.51
N GLU A 34 -8.62 6.50 -7.77
CA GLU A 34 -8.77 7.83 -8.37
C GLU A 34 -9.93 8.60 -7.73
N ALA A 35 -11.02 7.91 -7.38
CA ALA A 35 -12.15 8.52 -6.69
C ALA A 35 -11.75 9.07 -5.31
N VAL A 36 -10.81 8.44 -4.64
CA VAL A 36 -10.26 8.92 -3.37
C VAL A 36 -9.29 10.08 -3.57
N GLY A 37 -8.83 10.29 -4.79
CA GLY A 37 -7.87 11.35 -5.13
C GLY A 37 -6.42 10.89 -5.15
N MET A 38 -6.20 9.59 -5.19
CA MET A 38 -4.87 8.99 -5.24
C MET A 38 -4.54 8.52 -6.66
N LYS A 39 -3.29 8.12 -6.87
CA LYS A 39 -2.81 7.63 -8.15
C LYS A 39 -2.26 6.21 -8.00
N LEU A 40 -2.77 5.31 -8.81
CA LEU A 40 -2.26 3.93 -8.88
C LEU A 40 -1.15 3.87 -9.93
N HIS A 41 0.06 3.53 -9.50
CA HIS A 41 1.22 3.39 -10.38
C HIS A 41 1.36 1.97 -10.93
N SER A 42 1.04 0.96 -10.13
CA SER A 42 1.17 -0.43 -10.55
C SER A 42 0.22 -1.32 -9.75
N PHE A 43 -0.17 -2.42 -10.36
CA PHE A 43 -1.07 -3.39 -9.75
C PHE A 43 -0.65 -4.78 -10.24
N TYR A 44 -0.35 -5.67 -9.29
CA TYR A 44 0.07 -7.03 -9.60
C TYR A 44 -0.60 -8.01 -8.64
N PHE A 45 -0.71 -9.25 -9.09
CA PHE A 45 -1.15 -10.37 -8.25
C PHE A 45 0.07 -11.21 -7.89
N CYS A 46 0.29 -11.43 -6.58
CA CYS A 46 1.41 -12.25 -6.12
C CYS A 46 1.03 -13.73 -6.21
N VAL A 47 1.70 -14.45 -7.09
CA VAL A 47 1.39 -15.86 -7.36
C VAL A 47 1.54 -16.73 -6.11
N ASN A 48 2.55 -16.45 -5.30
CA ASN A 48 2.90 -17.31 -4.16
C ASN A 48 2.03 -17.08 -2.94
N THR A 49 1.55 -15.85 -2.74
CA THR A 49 0.77 -15.50 -1.53
C THR A 49 -0.72 -15.31 -1.80
N GLY A 50 -1.12 -15.12 -3.06
CA GLY A 50 -2.51 -14.80 -3.40
C GLY A 50 -2.89 -13.37 -3.08
N GLN A 51 -1.92 -12.51 -2.77
CA GLN A 51 -2.17 -11.11 -2.46
C GLN A 51 -2.17 -10.25 -3.72
N ILE A 52 -2.94 -9.18 -3.70
CA ILE A 52 -2.70 -8.09 -4.64
C ILE A 52 -1.62 -7.18 -4.08
N VAL A 53 -0.81 -6.64 -4.97
CA VAL A 53 0.33 -5.77 -4.64
C VAL A 53 0.26 -4.56 -5.54
N GLY A 54 0.38 -3.38 -4.97
CA GLY A 54 0.34 -2.15 -5.74
C GLY A 54 1.21 -1.06 -5.18
N MET A 55 1.49 -0.08 -6.04
CA MET A 55 2.16 1.16 -5.62
C MET A 55 1.16 2.29 -5.81
N ILE A 56 0.88 3.00 -4.74
CA ILE A 56 -0.17 4.03 -4.71
C ILE A 56 0.42 5.32 -4.15
N GLU A 57 0.15 6.42 -4.83
CA GLU A 57 0.63 7.73 -4.42
C GLU A 57 -0.50 8.59 -3.89
N GLY A 58 -0.27 9.26 -2.74
CA GLY A 58 -1.25 10.15 -2.14
C GLY A 58 -0.87 10.53 -0.72
N SER A 59 -1.83 11.04 0.04
CA SER A 59 -1.63 11.38 1.44
C SER A 59 -2.02 10.22 2.37
N GLY A 60 -1.55 10.26 3.61
CA GLY A 60 -1.94 9.28 4.61
C GLY A 60 -3.44 9.26 4.88
N THR A 61 -4.08 10.42 4.85
CA THR A 61 -5.53 10.53 5.04
C THR A 61 -6.29 9.86 3.88
N GLN A 62 -5.81 10.07 2.65
CA GLN A 62 -6.41 9.41 1.49
C GLN A 62 -6.22 7.90 1.56
N MET A 63 -5.04 7.44 1.98
CA MET A 63 -4.77 6.02 2.14
C MET A 63 -5.68 5.39 3.18
N SER A 64 -5.88 6.07 4.30
CA SER A 64 -6.82 5.64 5.35
C SER A 64 -8.24 5.53 4.80
N THR A 65 -8.68 6.51 4.02
CA THR A 65 -10.01 6.49 3.39
C THR A 65 -10.16 5.29 2.46
N LEU A 66 -9.15 5.03 1.64
CA LEU A 66 -9.15 3.88 0.73
C LEU A 66 -9.27 2.57 1.53
N ASP A 67 -8.46 2.42 2.57
CA ASP A 67 -8.47 1.20 3.39
C ASP A 67 -9.83 0.98 4.04
N MET A 68 -10.46 2.03 4.55
CA MET A 68 -11.79 1.91 5.16
C MET A 68 -12.84 1.43 4.16
N VAL A 69 -12.79 1.94 2.93
CA VAL A 69 -13.74 1.52 1.89
C VAL A 69 -13.57 0.04 1.55
N ILE A 70 -12.33 -0.40 1.32
CA ILE A 70 -12.10 -1.78 0.91
C ILE A 70 -12.33 -2.77 2.05
N MET A 71 -12.01 -2.39 3.29
CA MET A 71 -12.29 -3.23 4.45
C MET A 71 -13.79 -3.33 4.71
N ALA A 72 -14.52 -2.22 4.56
CA ALA A 72 -15.97 -2.22 4.75
C ALA A 72 -16.71 -3.06 3.71
N SER A 73 -16.09 -3.29 2.57
CA SER A 73 -16.69 -4.12 1.51
C SER A 73 -16.81 -5.60 1.88
N GLY A 74 -16.01 -6.05 2.86
CA GLY A 74 -15.96 -7.47 3.24
C GLY A 74 -15.18 -8.34 2.28
N ALA A 75 -14.61 -7.77 1.22
CA ALA A 75 -13.88 -8.53 0.20
C ALA A 75 -12.43 -8.86 0.60
N PHE A 76 -11.94 -8.24 1.67
CA PHE A 76 -10.56 -8.38 2.10
C PHE A 76 -10.48 -8.80 3.56
N THR A 77 -9.52 -9.67 3.88
CA THR A 77 -9.27 -10.11 5.26
C THR A 77 -8.10 -9.36 5.89
N CYS A 78 -7.22 -8.81 5.08
CA CYS A 78 -6.05 -8.09 5.57
C CYS A 78 -5.62 -7.07 4.52
N VAL A 79 -5.29 -5.87 4.98
CA VAL A 79 -4.78 -4.79 4.14
C VAL A 79 -3.56 -4.21 4.85
N GLU A 80 -2.46 -4.06 4.14
CA GLU A 80 -1.24 -3.46 4.68
C GLU A 80 -0.73 -2.37 3.75
N ASP A 81 -0.31 -1.25 4.35
CA ASP A 81 0.29 -0.13 3.63
C ASP A 81 1.63 0.19 4.28
N LYS A 82 2.64 0.39 3.45
CA LYS A 82 3.95 0.82 3.93
C LYS A 82 4.40 1.99 3.09
N GLU A 83 4.67 3.12 3.74
CA GLU A 83 5.24 4.25 3.03
C GLU A 83 6.66 3.91 2.61
N VAL A 84 6.98 4.20 1.36
CA VAL A 84 8.31 3.94 0.80
C VAL A 84 8.87 5.23 0.24
N ILE A 85 10.19 5.31 0.22
CA ILE A 85 10.91 6.46 -0.35
C ILE A 85 11.93 5.94 -1.36
N SER A 86 12.38 6.82 -2.25
CA SER A 86 13.39 6.48 -3.24
C SER A 86 14.76 6.28 -2.60
N ALA A 87 15.68 5.65 -3.33
CA ALA A 87 17.08 5.52 -2.90
C ALA A 87 17.72 6.90 -2.69
N SER A 88 17.36 7.87 -3.51
CA SER A 88 17.85 9.25 -3.37
C SER A 88 17.36 9.88 -2.07
N GLU A 89 16.09 9.73 -1.75
CA GLU A 89 15.53 10.22 -0.49
C GLU A 89 16.13 9.52 0.71
N MET A 90 16.40 8.22 0.59
CA MET A 90 17.08 7.44 1.63
C MET A 90 18.47 7.98 1.89
N THR A 91 19.21 8.34 0.84
CA THR A 91 20.53 8.98 0.97
C THR A 91 20.43 10.30 1.73
N SER A 92 19.45 11.13 1.41
CA SER A 92 19.23 12.39 2.13
C SER A 92 18.92 12.14 3.61
N SER A 93 18.17 11.10 3.91
CA SER A 93 17.87 10.71 5.30
C SER A 93 19.12 10.24 6.02
N MET A 94 20.01 9.51 5.34
CA MET A 94 21.28 9.09 5.90
C MET A 94 22.15 10.30 6.27
N GLU A 95 22.18 11.30 5.39
CA GLU A 95 22.94 12.53 5.62
C GLU A 95 22.37 13.29 6.82
N ALA A 96 21.05 13.39 6.92
CA ALA A 96 20.40 14.04 8.05
C ALA A 96 20.65 13.26 9.34
N ALA A 97 20.57 11.93 9.30
CA ALA A 97 20.85 11.07 10.45
C ALA A 97 22.29 11.24 10.95
N ASN A 98 23.24 11.32 10.03
CA ASN A 98 24.66 11.52 10.36
C ASN A 98 24.86 12.76 11.22
N LYS A 99 24.12 13.83 10.91
CA LYS A 99 24.25 15.11 11.63
C LYS A 99 23.72 15.06 13.05
N VAL A 100 22.82 14.14 13.37
CA VAL A 100 22.17 14.08 14.69
C VAL A 100 22.51 12.83 15.49
N MET A 101 23.42 12.00 14.98
CA MET A 101 23.80 10.75 15.67
C MET A 101 24.28 10.97 17.09
N SER A 102 25.03 12.03 17.33
CA SER A 102 25.60 12.32 18.65
C SER A 102 24.52 12.73 19.68
N ALA A 103 23.32 13.07 19.22
CA ALA A 103 22.22 13.45 20.12
C ALA A 103 21.57 12.24 20.80
N TYR A 104 21.83 11.03 20.31
CA TYR A 104 21.21 9.81 20.84
C TYR A 104 22.21 8.99 21.64
N LYS A 105 21.82 8.60 22.85
CA LYS A 105 22.56 7.65 23.67
C LYS A 105 21.79 6.34 23.70
N ALA A 106 22.40 5.30 23.15
CA ALA A 106 21.76 3.98 23.10
C ALA A 106 21.60 3.39 24.52
N PRO A 107 20.54 2.63 24.79
CA PRO A 107 20.31 2.05 26.11
C PRO A 107 21.35 0.99 26.50
N ASN A 108 22.11 0.48 25.56
CA ASN A 108 23.15 -0.51 25.77
C ASN A 108 24.53 0.08 26.07
N ASN A 109 24.63 1.40 26.22
CA ASN A 109 25.90 2.10 26.52
C ASN A 109 25.95 2.61 27.95
#